data_8dc43f22b504494754a15945015bfd2c
#
_entry.id   8dc43f22b504494754a15945015bfd2c
#
_cell.length_a   1.000
_cell.length_b   1.000
_cell.length_c   1.000
_cell.angle_alpha   90.00
_cell.angle_beta   90.00
_cell.angle_gamma   90.00
#
_symmetry.space_group_name_H-M   'P 1'
#
loop_
_entity.id
_entity.type
_entity.pdbx_description
1 polymer ?
#
loop_
_entity_poly.entity_id
_entity_poly.type
_entity_poly.pdbx_seq_one_letter_code
_entity_poly.pdbx_strand_id
1 'polypeptide(L)'
;NKNVRLHLADRLHQTLPLYSNLGTVGVYVYAKDFDIPGRSATVTAEAQVRNEYAEPKTFSYEVTVAETDGKVLQRFKGGTATIAAGETRTVSASATLSNLNFWSWGYGYLYDVTTALKVDGRPVDAVVTRTGFRKLEFGHGIFKLNGRTLHLRGYAQRSTDEWPAVGQCVPPWLSDLSNALQIESGGNLVRWM
;
A
#
# COMPACT_ATOMS: atom_id res chain seq x y z
N ASN A 1 -7.04 -20.07 13.48
CA ASN A 1 -5.94 -20.28 12.53
C ASN A 1 -6.17 -19.39 11.31
N LYS A 2 -5.13 -18.66 10.89
CA LYS A 2 -5.16 -17.78 9.71
C LYS A 2 -4.55 -18.49 8.51
N ASN A 3 -4.76 -17.93 7.33
CA ASN A 3 -4.23 -18.45 6.08
C ASN A 3 -2.69 -18.55 6.13
N VAL A 4 -2.16 -19.66 5.64
CA VAL A 4 -0.73 -19.84 5.39
C VAL A 4 -0.50 -19.57 3.91
N ARG A 5 0.51 -18.75 3.59
CA ARG A 5 0.90 -18.44 2.21
C ARG A 5 2.35 -18.82 1.99
N LEU A 6 2.60 -19.51 0.88
CA LEU A 6 3.94 -19.76 0.38
C LEU A 6 4.26 -18.70 -0.68
N HIS A 7 5.37 -17.98 -0.49
CA HIS A 7 5.89 -17.03 -1.45
C HIS A 7 7.06 -17.64 -2.20
N LEU A 8 6.97 -17.67 -3.52
CA LEU A 8 8.06 -18.06 -4.41
C LEU A 8 8.53 -16.80 -5.13
N ALA A 9 9.81 -16.49 -5.02
CA ALA A 9 10.41 -15.32 -5.62
C ALA A 9 11.77 -15.67 -6.24
N ASP A 10 12.26 -14.81 -7.13
CA ASP A 10 13.64 -14.87 -7.60
C ASP A 10 14.60 -14.56 -6.44
N ARG A 11 15.87 -14.92 -6.58
CA ARG A 11 16.92 -14.56 -5.62
C ARG A 11 17.19 -13.04 -5.57
N LEU A 12 16.77 -12.29 -6.59
CA LEU A 12 16.69 -10.84 -6.58
C LEU A 12 15.21 -10.46 -6.46
N HIS A 13 14.76 -10.11 -5.28
CA HIS A 13 13.34 -9.89 -4.98
C HIS A 13 13.08 -8.70 -4.06
N GLN A 14 11.86 -8.19 -4.10
CA GLN A 14 11.32 -7.25 -3.13
C GLN A 14 10.94 -8.01 -1.87
N THR A 15 11.39 -7.53 -0.71
CA THR A 15 11.12 -8.22 0.56
C THR A 15 9.65 -8.14 0.95
N LEU A 16 9.22 -9.00 1.86
CA LEU A 16 7.90 -8.94 2.47
C LEU A 16 7.88 -7.97 3.66
N PRO A 17 6.75 -7.32 3.96
CA PRO A 17 6.64 -6.40 5.12
C PRO A 17 6.52 -7.19 6.44
N LEU A 18 7.60 -7.84 6.85
CA LEU A 18 7.69 -8.68 8.06
C LEU A 18 8.48 -7.96 9.16
N TYR A 19 8.01 -6.80 9.57
CA TYR A 19 8.69 -5.91 10.50
C TYR A 19 9.12 -6.55 11.83
N SER A 20 8.27 -7.41 12.41
CA SER A 20 8.54 -8.00 13.72
C SER A 20 9.40 -9.28 13.67
N ASN A 21 9.43 -9.99 12.55
CA ASN A 21 10.12 -11.27 12.44
C ASN A 21 11.48 -11.14 11.76
N LEU A 22 11.49 -10.66 10.52
CA LEU A 22 12.71 -10.57 9.71
C LEU A 22 13.27 -9.15 9.61
N GLY A 23 12.58 -8.15 10.19
CA GLY A 23 12.97 -6.75 10.09
C GLY A 23 12.88 -6.19 8.66
N THR A 24 12.16 -6.88 7.76
CA THR A 24 11.99 -6.47 6.37
C THR A 24 10.78 -5.55 6.22
N VAL A 25 10.90 -4.54 5.36
CA VAL A 25 9.89 -3.47 5.22
C VAL A 25 9.04 -3.61 3.97
N GLY A 26 9.46 -4.39 2.98
CA GLY A 26 8.69 -4.64 1.77
C GLY A 26 8.58 -3.43 0.86
N VAL A 27 7.40 -3.30 0.24
CA VAL A 27 7.03 -2.20 -0.66
C VAL A 27 6.15 -1.22 0.09
N TYR A 28 6.47 0.08 -0.02
CA TYR A 28 5.69 1.18 0.53
C TYR A 28 5.32 2.18 -0.55
N VAL A 29 4.02 2.43 -0.71
CA VAL A 29 3.47 3.36 -1.70
C VAL A 29 2.76 4.49 -0.98
N TYR A 30 3.12 5.72 -1.30
CA TYR A 30 2.51 6.92 -0.72
C TYR A 30 2.44 8.07 -1.72
N ALA A 31 1.65 9.08 -1.40
CA ALA A 31 1.59 10.32 -2.16
C ALA A 31 1.85 11.53 -1.28
N LYS A 32 2.41 12.58 -1.89
CA LYS A 32 2.67 13.89 -1.29
C LYS A 32 2.39 15.00 -2.31
N ASP A 33 2.60 16.25 -1.90
CA ASP A 33 2.44 17.44 -2.77
C ASP A 33 1.05 17.46 -3.44
N PHE A 34 0.01 17.21 -2.63
CA PHE A 34 -1.36 17.11 -3.13
C PHE A 34 -1.91 18.46 -3.59
N ASP A 35 -2.34 18.52 -4.83
CA ASP A 35 -3.26 19.53 -5.35
C ASP A 35 -4.65 18.87 -5.48
N ILE A 36 -5.50 19.05 -4.45
CA ILE A 36 -6.82 18.43 -4.41
C ILE A 36 -7.75 18.97 -5.51
N PRO A 37 -7.85 20.32 -5.71
CA PRO A 37 -8.64 20.87 -6.81
C PRO A 37 -8.14 20.47 -8.19
N GLY A 38 -6.81 20.51 -8.41
CA GLY A 38 -6.18 20.12 -9.67
C GLY A 38 -6.07 18.60 -9.87
N ARG A 39 -6.51 17.80 -8.90
CA ARG A 39 -6.51 16.33 -8.95
C ARG A 39 -5.13 15.74 -9.28
N SER A 40 -4.08 16.30 -8.65
CA SER A 40 -2.72 15.82 -8.85
C SER A 40 -1.98 15.61 -7.53
N ALA A 41 -0.99 14.71 -7.55
CA ALA A 41 -0.10 14.45 -6.44
C ALA A 41 1.20 13.81 -6.93
N THR A 42 2.28 13.93 -6.16
CA THR A 42 3.51 13.18 -6.38
C THR A 42 3.37 11.80 -5.73
N VAL A 43 3.26 10.76 -6.54
CA VAL A 43 3.21 9.37 -6.08
C VAL A 43 4.63 8.82 -6.02
N THR A 44 4.97 8.22 -4.89
CA THR A 44 6.27 7.56 -4.63
C THR A 44 6.02 6.10 -4.28
N ALA A 45 6.81 5.22 -4.88
CA ALA A 45 6.89 3.83 -4.51
C ALA A 45 8.34 3.51 -4.09
N GLU A 46 8.49 3.00 -2.87
CA GLU A 46 9.75 2.52 -2.32
C GLU A 46 9.70 1.01 -2.19
N ALA A 47 10.79 0.33 -2.50
CA ALA A 47 10.89 -1.12 -2.35
C ALA A 47 12.22 -1.48 -1.70
N GLN A 48 12.16 -2.28 -0.66
CA GLN A 48 13.34 -2.93 -0.12
C GLN A 48 13.62 -4.17 -0.96
N VAL A 49 14.78 -4.17 -1.63
CA VAL A 49 15.22 -5.24 -2.54
C VAL A 49 16.40 -5.99 -1.92
N ARG A 50 16.33 -7.32 -1.93
CA ARG A 50 17.37 -8.22 -1.49
C ARG A 50 17.97 -8.98 -2.66
N ASN A 51 19.29 -9.07 -2.68
CA ASN A 51 20.04 -9.90 -3.62
C ASN A 51 20.59 -11.13 -2.88
N GLU A 52 20.06 -12.31 -3.19
CA GLU A 52 20.52 -13.61 -2.64
C GLU A 52 21.39 -14.39 -3.64
N TYR A 53 21.81 -13.77 -4.74
CA TYR A 53 22.85 -14.31 -5.61
C TYR A 53 24.23 -14.14 -4.98
N ALA A 54 25.17 -14.97 -5.42
CA ALA A 54 26.57 -14.91 -5.00
C ALA A 54 27.36 -13.78 -5.71
N GLU A 55 26.74 -13.10 -6.68
CA GLU A 55 27.34 -11.97 -7.41
C GLU A 55 26.44 -10.72 -7.35
N PRO A 56 27.00 -9.53 -7.60
CA PRO A 56 26.21 -8.31 -7.71
C PRO A 56 25.16 -8.41 -8.83
N LYS A 57 23.99 -7.85 -8.61
CA LYS A 57 22.90 -7.78 -9.61
C LYS A 57 22.54 -6.35 -9.89
N THR A 58 22.48 -6.03 -11.18
CA THR A 58 22.02 -4.74 -11.70
C THR A 58 20.62 -4.90 -12.28
N PHE A 59 19.73 -4.00 -11.92
CA PHE A 59 18.34 -4.04 -12.35
C PHE A 59 17.74 -2.63 -12.51
N SER A 60 16.67 -2.51 -13.26
CA SER A 60 15.81 -1.32 -13.28
C SER A 60 14.60 -1.53 -12.39
N TYR A 61 14.17 -0.45 -11.73
CA TYR A 61 12.96 -0.41 -10.90
C TYR A 61 11.88 0.36 -11.63
N GLU A 62 10.77 -0.28 -11.92
CA GLU A 62 9.64 0.31 -12.65
C GLU A 62 8.37 0.29 -11.81
N VAL A 63 7.57 1.35 -11.94
CA VAL A 63 6.29 1.51 -11.26
C VAL A 63 5.19 1.75 -12.28
N THR A 64 4.10 1.01 -12.15
CA THR A 64 2.88 1.21 -12.93
C THR A 64 1.74 1.51 -11.99
N VAL A 65 1.06 2.64 -12.18
CA VAL A 65 -0.18 2.97 -11.48
C VAL A 65 -1.34 2.74 -12.43
N ALA A 66 -2.28 1.92 -12.00
CA ALA A 66 -3.47 1.56 -12.77
C ALA A 66 -4.74 1.66 -11.92
N GLU A 67 -5.87 1.85 -12.56
CA GLU A 67 -7.18 1.67 -11.95
C GLU A 67 -7.40 0.17 -11.64
N THR A 68 -8.34 -0.15 -10.76
CA THR A 68 -8.59 -1.55 -10.34
C THR A 68 -9.17 -2.43 -11.45
N ASP A 69 -9.62 -1.83 -12.56
CA ASP A 69 -10.03 -2.53 -13.78
C ASP A 69 -8.86 -2.83 -14.75
N GLY A 70 -7.64 -2.40 -14.38
CA GLY A 70 -6.42 -2.60 -15.15
C GLY A 70 -6.06 -1.46 -16.11
N LYS A 71 -6.86 -0.40 -16.21
CA LYS A 71 -6.54 0.77 -17.03
C LYS A 71 -5.34 1.51 -16.44
N VAL A 72 -4.24 1.53 -17.20
CA VAL A 72 -3.00 2.19 -16.78
C VAL A 72 -3.14 3.70 -16.85
N LEU A 73 -2.85 4.39 -15.73
CA LEU A 73 -2.76 5.84 -15.66
C LEU A 73 -1.37 6.30 -16.08
N GLN A 74 -0.35 5.74 -15.47
CA GLN A 74 1.03 6.16 -15.71
C GLN A 74 2.03 5.05 -15.39
N ARG A 75 3.16 5.07 -16.12
CA ARG A 75 4.37 4.29 -15.83
C ARG A 75 5.52 5.24 -15.62
N PHE A 76 6.32 4.94 -14.60
CA PHE A 76 7.55 5.70 -14.33
C PHE A 76 8.62 4.77 -13.76
N LYS A 77 9.86 5.27 -13.71
CA LYS A 77 11.01 4.45 -13.37
C LYS A 77 11.80 5.12 -12.25
N GLY A 78 12.31 4.33 -11.33
CA GLY A 78 13.52 4.66 -10.58
C GLY A 78 14.75 4.45 -11.48
N GLY A 79 15.88 4.95 -11.09
CA GLY A 79 17.13 4.68 -11.79
C GLY A 79 17.48 3.20 -11.81
N THR A 80 18.53 2.86 -12.56
CA THR A 80 19.17 1.55 -12.47
C THR A 80 19.94 1.46 -11.15
N ALA A 81 19.82 0.34 -10.45
CA ALA A 81 20.50 0.07 -9.19
C ALA A 81 21.32 -1.22 -9.27
N THR A 82 22.45 -1.23 -8.59
CA THR A 82 23.26 -2.44 -8.41
C THR A 82 23.30 -2.76 -6.92
N ILE A 83 23.02 -4.00 -6.56
CA ILE A 83 23.09 -4.51 -5.18
C ILE A 83 24.14 -5.61 -5.13
N ALA A 84 25.07 -5.53 -4.17
CA ALA A 84 26.09 -6.53 -4.00
C ALA A 84 25.51 -7.88 -3.53
N ALA A 85 26.32 -8.93 -3.63
CA ALA A 85 25.93 -10.27 -3.18
C ALA A 85 25.50 -10.27 -1.70
N GLY A 86 24.34 -10.82 -1.39
CA GLY A 86 23.81 -10.93 -0.04
C GLY A 86 23.33 -9.62 0.59
N GLU A 87 23.39 -8.49 -0.12
CA GLU A 87 22.97 -7.20 0.39
C GLU A 87 21.45 -6.94 0.20
N THR A 88 20.96 -6.00 1.02
CA THR A 88 19.61 -5.48 0.95
C THR A 88 19.67 -3.95 0.81
N ARG A 89 18.89 -3.39 -0.12
CA ARG A 89 18.86 -1.94 -0.39
C ARG A 89 17.46 -1.47 -0.71
N THR A 90 17.10 -0.27 -0.25
CA THR A 90 15.86 0.40 -0.65
C THR A 90 16.09 1.18 -1.95
N VAL A 91 15.20 0.97 -2.91
CA VAL A 91 15.10 1.72 -4.16
C VAL A 91 13.77 2.48 -4.19
N SER A 92 13.71 3.57 -4.93
CA SER A 92 12.51 4.39 -5.03
C SER A 92 12.30 4.93 -6.43
N ALA A 93 11.05 5.21 -6.75
CA ALA A 93 10.64 5.95 -7.94
C ALA A 93 9.50 6.90 -7.58
N SER A 94 9.49 8.08 -8.18
CA SER A 94 8.47 9.09 -7.95
C SER A 94 8.06 9.75 -9.27
N ALA A 95 6.77 10.08 -9.39
CA ALA A 95 6.25 10.88 -10.48
C ALA A 95 5.03 11.69 -10.02
N THR A 96 4.83 12.86 -10.61
CA THR A 96 3.58 13.61 -10.44
C THR A 96 2.54 13.02 -11.38
N LEU A 97 1.42 12.59 -10.81
CA LEU A 97 0.27 12.06 -11.53
C LEU A 97 -0.85 13.10 -11.54
N SER A 98 -1.54 13.18 -12.66
CA SER A 98 -2.72 14.03 -12.85
C SER A 98 -3.98 13.18 -13.02
N ASN A 99 -5.15 13.83 -12.95
CA ASN A 99 -6.47 13.19 -13.06
C ASN A 99 -6.71 12.11 -12.00
N LEU A 100 -6.09 12.24 -10.83
CA LEU A 100 -6.30 11.33 -9.72
C LEU A 100 -7.71 11.49 -9.12
N ASN A 101 -8.32 10.38 -8.75
CA ASN A 101 -9.46 10.33 -7.86
C ASN A 101 -8.94 10.03 -6.45
N PHE A 102 -9.07 10.99 -5.55
CA PHE A 102 -8.58 10.82 -4.19
C PHE A 102 -9.57 10.01 -3.36
N TRP A 103 -9.03 9.04 -2.61
CA TRP A 103 -9.82 8.31 -1.63
C TRP A 103 -10.41 9.28 -0.59
N SER A 104 -11.70 9.16 -0.30
CA SER A 104 -12.37 9.96 0.72
C SER A 104 -13.41 9.13 1.45
N TRP A 105 -13.90 9.64 2.56
CA TRP A 105 -15.05 9.05 3.25
C TRP A 105 -16.27 8.97 2.31
N GLY A 106 -16.87 7.79 2.24
CA GLY A 106 -17.96 7.51 1.31
C GLY A 106 -17.57 7.38 -0.16
N TYR A 107 -16.28 7.53 -0.48
CA TYR A 107 -15.71 7.38 -1.82
C TYR A 107 -14.37 6.66 -1.77
N GLY A 108 -14.44 5.35 -1.64
CA GLY A 108 -13.29 4.47 -1.44
C GLY A 108 -12.51 4.18 -2.73
N TYR A 109 -12.04 5.19 -3.44
CA TYR A 109 -11.34 5.01 -4.71
C TYR A 109 -9.93 4.45 -4.50
N LEU A 110 -9.62 3.35 -5.20
CA LEU A 110 -8.35 2.64 -5.06
C LEU A 110 -7.66 2.50 -6.42
N TYR A 111 -6.34 2.35 -6.36
CA TYR A 111 -5.45 2.06 -7.46
C TYR A 111 -4.65 0.80 -7.17
N ASP A 112 -4.27 0.09 -8.20
CA ASP A 112 -3.26 -0.96 -8.16
C ASP A 112 -1.92 -0.37 -8.61
N VAL A 113 -0.97 -0.34 -7.67
CA VAL A 113 0.39 0.11 -7.93
C VAL A 113 1.29 -1.11 -8.02
N THR A 114 1.75 -1.39 -9.22
CA THR A 114 2.69 -2.49 -9.48
C THR A 114 4.11 -1.96 -9.48
N THR A 115 4.96 -2.53 -8.63
CA THR A 115 6.40 -2.31 -8.61
C THR A 115 7.10 -3.53 -9.19
N ALA A 116 8.00 -3.35 -10.14
CA ALA A 116 8.68 -4.44 -10.83
C ALA A 116 10.19 -4.23 -10.87
N LEU A 117 10.92 -5.32 -10.63
CA LEU A 117 12.37 -5.41 -10.85
C LEU A 117 12.61 -6.06 -12.22
N LYS A 118 13.45 -5.42 -13.05
CA LYS A 118 13.80 -5.98 -14.37
C LYS A 118 15.31 -6.10 -14.51
N VAL A 119 15.75 -7.26 -14.90
CA VAL A 119 17.13 -7.55 -15.32
C VAL A 119 17.14 -7.77 -16.82
N ASP A 120 17.99 -7.06 -17.54
CA ASP A 120 18.07 -7.11 -19.01
C ASP A 120 16.70 -6.93 -19.69
N GLY A 121 15.87 -6.04 -19.14
CA GLY A 121 14.52 -5.74 -19.63
C GLY A 121 13.45 -6.78 -19.30
N ARG A 122 13.80 -7.91 -18.68
CA ARG A 122 12.87 -8.96 -18.29
C ARG A 122 12.46 -8.80 -16.82
N PRO A 123 11.17 -8.87 -16.48
CA PRO A 123 10.73 -8.83 -15.11
C PRO A 123 11.20 -10.10 -14.38
N VAL A 124 11.83 -9.92 -13.21
CA VAL A 124 12.27 -11.00 -12.32
C VAL A 124 11.45 -11.04 -11.05
N ASP A 125 10.87 -9.91 -10.63
CA ASP A 125 9.97 -9.84 -9.49
C ASP A 125 8.97 -8.68 -9.67
N ALA A 126 7.75 -8.86 -9.13
CA ALA A 126 6.72 -7.84 -9.15
C ALA A 126 5.80 -7.94 -7.93
N VAL A 127 5.47 -6.79 -7.36
CA VAL A 127 4.53 -6.67 -6.23
C VAL A 127 3.42 -5.70 -6.60
N VAL A 128 2.17 -6.09 -6.32
CA VAL A 128 1.00 -5.22 -6.50
C VAL A 128 0.54 -4.72 -5.13
N THR A 129 0.51 -3.41 -4.96
CA THR A 129 -0.01 -2.73 -3.78
C THR A 129 -1.31 -2.02 -4.12
N ARG A 130 -2.43 -2.48 -3.57
CA ARG A 130 -3.72 -1.80 -3.70
C ARG A 130 -3.83 -0.70 -2.65
N THR A 131 -3.97 0.55 -3.08
CA THR A 131 -3.99 1.72 -2.18
C THR A 131 -4.84 2.85 -2.72
N GLY A 132 -5.30 3.73 -1.81
CA GLY A 132 -5.96 4.98 -2.17
C GLY A 132 -5.14 6.18 -1.72
N PHE A 133 -5.00 7.17 -2.60
CA PHE A 133 -4.27 8.40 -2.29
C PHE A 133 -5.20 9.40 -1.61
N ARG A 134 -4.75 9.96 -0.48
CA ARG A 134 -5.50 10.95 0.30
C ARG A 134 -4.58 11.87 1.07
N LYS A 135 -4.98 13.12 1.22
CA LYS A 135 -4.30 14.10 2.08
C LYS A 135 -4.94 14.11 3.46
N LEU A 136 -4.13 13.88 4.49
CA LEU A 136 -4.54 13.98 5.89
C LEU A 136 -3.85 15.18 6.53
N GLU A 137 -4.60 15.98 7.27
CA GLU A 137 -4.08 17.15 7.98
C GLU A 137 -4.62 17.15 9.40
N PHE A 138 -3.72 17.34 10.36
CA PHE A 138 -4.05 17.49 11.78
C PHE A 138 -3.52 18.83 12.27
N GLY A 139 -4.35 19.60 12.89
CA GLY A 139 -3.93 20.89 13.46
C GLY A 139 -5.07 21.60 14.17
N HIS A 140 -4.75 22.34 15.23
CA HIS A 140 -5.71 23.13 16.00
C HIS A 140 -6.97 22.37 16.46
N GLY A 141 -6.81 21.09 16.81
CA GLY A 141 -7.93 20.22 17.20
C GLY A 141 -8.84 19.79 16.05
N ILE A 142 -8.45 20.04 14.80
CA ILE A 142 -9.23 19.72 13.60
C ILE A 142 -8.53 18.64 12.79
N PHE A 143 -9.31 17.66 12.36
CA PHE A 143 -8.89 16.68 11.35
C PHE A 143 -9.49 17.02 10.00
N LYS A 144 -8.64 17.05 8.96
CA LYS A 144 -9.09 17.26 7.58
C LYS A 144 -8.69 16.08 6.71
N LEU A 145 -9.61 15.70 5.83
CA LEU A 145 -9.41 14.74 4.77
C LEU A 145 -9.61 15.45 3.42
N ASN A 146 -8.57 15.47 2.60
CA ASN A 146 -8.56 16.18 1.31
C ASN A 146 -9.02 17.65 1.44
N GLY A 147 -8.53 18.34 2.47
CA GLY A 147 -8.85 19.75 2.75
C GLY A 147 -10.22 19.99 3.41
N ARG A 148 -11.07 18.98 3.56
CA ARG A 148 -12.39 19.09 4.21
C ARG A 148 -12.33 18.62 5.64
N THR A 149 -12.90 19.37 6.57
CA THR A 149 -13.02 18.96 7.98
C THR A 149 -13.88 17.69 8.07
N LEU A 150 -13.34 16.68 8.77
CA LEU A 150 -14.03 15.45 9.07
C LEU A 150 -14.16 15.29 10.58
N HIS A 151 -15.39 15.24 11.08
CA HIS A 151 -15.67 14.94 12.47
C HIS A 151 -15.59 13.43 12.67
N LEU A 152 -14.60 13.00 13.46
CA LEU A 152 -14.36 11.59 13.72
C LEU A 152 -15.42 11.04 14.69
N ARG A 153 -16.12 9.99 14.27
CA ARG A 153 -17.08 9.21 15.05
C ARG A 153 -16.63 7.77 14.99
N GLY A 154 -16.13 7.27 16.10
CA GLY A 154 -15.51 5.97 16.09
C GLY A 154 -15.84 5.12 17.30
N TYR A 155 -15.50 3.86 17.21
CA TYR A 155 -15.54 2.91 18.29
C TYR A 155 -14.26 2.07 18.32
N ALA A 156 -14.03 1.41 19.44
CA ALA A 156 -12.95 0.43 19.56
C ALA A 156 -13.53 -0.95 19.24
N GLN A 157 -12.85 -1.68 18.37
CA GLN A 157 -13.24 -3.04 18.03
C GLN A 157 -12.14 -4.01 18.39
N ARG A 158 -12.51 -5.04 19.13
CA ARG A 158 -11.69 -6.24 19.30
C ARG A 158 -12.09 -7.29 18.26
N SER A 159 -11.19 -8.22 17.97
CA SER A 159 -11.58 -9.42 17.25
C SER A 159 -12.51 -10.24 18.14
N THR A 160 -13.68 -10.01 18.02
CA THR A 160 -14.98 -10.60 18.26
C THR A 160 -15.16 -11.65 19.36
N ASP A 161 -15.36 -11.15 20.55
CA ASP A 161 -16.03 -11.93 21.57
C ASP A 161 -17.54 -12.10 21.28
N GLU A 162 -18.10 -11.29 20.36
CA GLU A 162 -19.52 -11.36 19.95
C GLU A 162 -19.86 -12.58 19.10
N TRP A 163 -18.83 -13.24 18.54
CA TRP A 163 -19.00 -14.46 17.74
C TRP A 163 -18.15 -15.60 18.28
N PRO A 164 -18.56 -16.24 19.38
CA PRO A 164 -17.76 -17.24 20.08
C PRO A 164 -17.30 -18.41 19.20
N ALA A 165 -18.08 -18.76 18.17
CA ALA A 165 -17.76 -19.85 17.27
C ALA A 165 -16.51 -19.59 16.40
N VAL A 166 -16.14 -18.32 16.15
CA VAL A 166 -14.96 -17.94 15.34
C VAL A 166 -13.81 -17.42 16.20
N GLY A 167 -14.08 -17.04 17.45
CA GLY A 167 -13.08 -16.50 18.37
C GLY A 167 -12.33 -15.34 17.76
N GLN A 168 -10.99 -15.36 17.85
CA GLN A 168 -10.14 -14.32 17.26
C GLN A 168 -9.81 -14.53 15.76
N CYS A 169 -10.38 -15.56 15.14
CA CYS A 169 -10.16 -15.87 13.73
C CYS A 169 -11.26 -15.24 12.87
N VAL A 170 -11.26 -13.91 12.78
CA VAL A 170 -12.28 -13.14 12.06
C VAL A 170 -12.20 -13.42 10.56
N PRO A 171 -13.22 -14.04 9.95
CA PRO A 171 -13.27 -14.20 8.51
C PRO A 171 -13.60 -12.87 7.81
N PRO A 172 -13.24 -12.70 6.52
CA PRO A 172 -13.49 -11.46 5.79
C PRO A 172 -14.93 -10.97 5.84
N TRP A 173 -15.91 -11.87 5.66
CA TRP A 173 -17.33 -11.52 5.69
C TRP A 173 -17.77 -10.87 7.01
N LEU A 174 -17.19 -11.29 8.14
CA LEU A 174 -17.53 -10.71 9.44
C LEU A 174 -16.94 -9.30 9.60
N SER A 175 -15.73 -9.08 9.07
CA SER A 175 -15.14 -7.73 8.98
C SER A 175 -16.00 -6.82 8.10
N ASP A 176 -16.49 -7.32 6.97
CA ASP A 176 -17.36 -6.58 6.06
C ASP A 176 -18.68 -6.22 6.73
N LEU A 177 -19.32 -7.18 7.41
CA LEU A 177 -20.54 -6.95 8.18
C LEU A 177 -20.33 -5.89 9.27
N SER A 178 -19.25 -6.01 10.05
CA SER A 178 -18.92 -5.06 11.11
C SER A 178 -18.72 -3.64 10.57
N ASN A 179 -18.00 -3.50 9.46
CA ASN A 179 -17.80 -2.22 8.80
C ASN A 179 -19.12 -1.66 8.23
N ALA A 180 -19.98 -2.50 7.66
CA ALA A 180 -21.28 -2.08 7.15
C ALA A 180 -22.18 -1.52 8.28
N LEU A 181 -22.25 -2.21 9.41
CA LEU A 181 -23.00 -1.75 10.59
C LEU A 181 -22.44 -0.43 11.16
N GLN A 182 -21.11 -0.28 11.16
CA GLN A 182 -20.47 0.97 11.55
C GLN A 182 -20.89 2.13 10.64
N ILE A 183 -20.87 1.92 9.32
CA ILE A 183 -21.25 2.92 8.33
C ILE A 183 -22.73 3.28 8.52
N GLU A 184 -23.61 2.30 8.70
CA GLU A 184 -25.04 2.49 8.94
C GLU A 184 -25.31 3.31 10.20
N SER A 185 -24.52 3.09 11.26
CA SER A 185 -24.60 3.89 12.50
C SER A 185 -23.98 5.30 12.39
N GLY A 186 -23.44 5.67 11.23
CA GLY A 186 -22.80 6.96 10.98
C GLY A 186 -21.34 7.05 11.50
N GLY A 187 -20.73 5.92 11.85
CA GLY A 187 -19.34 5.84 12.26
C GLY A 187 -18.38 5.97 11.07
N ASN A 188 -17.19 6.53 11.28
CA ASN A 188 -16.18 6.73 10.25
C ASN A 188 -14.74 6.49 10.75
N LEU A 189 -14.59 5.95 11.94
CA LEU A 189 -13.31 5.61 12.55
C LEU A 189 -13.42 4.30 13.34
N VAL A 190 -12.45 3.44 13.20
CA VAL A 190 -12.29 2.23 14.03
C VAL A 190 -10.92 2.24 14.68
N ARG A 191 -10.87 2.02 15.98
CA ARG A 191 -9.66 1.66 16.70
C ARG A 191 -9.61 0.13 16.83
N TRP A 192 -8.74 -0.49 16.09
CA TRP A 192 -8.45 -1.91 16.23
C TRP A 192 -7.63 -2.18 17.51
N MET A 193 -8.00 -3.23 18.22
CA MET A 193 -7.30 -3.68 19.42
C MET A 193 -6.90 -5.15 19.30
#